data_3f3728764ecc423e2f2f4594104f141b
#
_entry.id   3f3728764ecc423e2f2f4594104f141b
#
_cell.length_a   1.000
_cell.length_b   1.000
_cell.length_c   1.000
_cell.angle_alpha   90.00
_cell.angle_beta   90.00
_cell.angle_gamma   90.00
#
_symmetry.space_group_name_H-M   'P 1'
#
loop_
_entity.id
_entity.type
_entity.pdbx_description
1 polymer ?
#
loop_
_entity_poly.entity_id
_entity_poly.type
_entity_poly.pdbx_seq_one_letter_code
_entity_poly.pdbx_strand_id
1 'polypeptide(L)'
;TSEELLNAVPQVKNLCAVDTVQPYSLDSTNMCWKQWIHVAEIIRDSYAKYDGFVIAHGTDTLSYAAATLSYLIQKNEKPVVLTGAQKSIEVPDGDARRNLFEAFVYATDARACGTHVVFNGHVIAGTRARKTHTKSFDAFSSIDFPDIGVFYDKKLLCYIDERPECPGAVFYDKLVPEILSIRV
;
A
#
# COMPACT_ATOMS: atom_id res chain seq x y z
N THR A 1 -6.24 -4.60 -16.31
CA THR A 1 -6.93 -3.38 -15.85
C THR A 1 -7.24 -3.46 -14.36
N SER A 2 -7.54 -2.32 -13.71
CA SER A 2 -7.96 -2.27 -12.30
C SER A 2 -9.24 -3.06 -12.05
N GLU A 3 -10.16 -3.06 -12.99
CA GLU A 3 -11.40 -3.84 -12.92
C GLU A 3 -11.14 -5.36 -12.99
N GLU A 4 -10.20 -5.81 -13.81
CA GLU A 4 -9.79 -7.22 -13.88
C GLU A 4 -9.18 -7.70 -12.56
N LEU A 5 -8.35 -6.85 -11.93
CA LEU A 5 -7.80 -7.14 -10.60
C LEU A 5 -8.92 -7.31 -9.56
N LEU A 6 -9.90 -6.41 -9.54
CA LEU A 6 -11.03 -6.49 -8.61
C LEU A 6 -11.92 -7.72 -8.89
N ASN A 7 -12.14 -8.06 -10.15
CA ASN A 7 -12.91 -9.23 -10.55
C ASN A 7 -12.21 -10.56 -10.15
N ALA A 8 -10.89 -10.55 -10.03
CA ALA A 8 -10.13 -11.74 -9.58
C ALA A 8 -10.25 -12.00 -8.07
N VAL A 9 -10.76 -11.04 -7.30
CA VAL A 9 -11.02 -11.13 -5.85
C VAL A 9 -12.46 -10.73 -5.49
N PRO A 10 -13.47 -11.47 -5.98
CA PRO A 10 -14.88 -11.08 -5.84
C PRO A 10 -15.35 -10.95 -4.39
N GLN A 11 -14.62 -11.57 -3.44
CA GLN A 11 -14.90 -11.49 -2.00
C GLN A 11 -14.81 -10.09 -1.44
N VAL A 12 -14.07 -9.20 -2.09
CA VAL A 12 -13.94 -7.77 -1.71
C VAL A 12 -15.30 -7.07 -1.69
N LYS A 13 -16.22 -7.46 -2.57
CA LYS A 13 -17.60 -6.92 -2.61
C LYS A 13 -18.40 -7.13 -1.33
N ASN A 14 -17.99 -8.10 -0.51
CA ASN A 14 -18.60 -8.36 0.80
C ASN A 14 -18.00 -7.49 1.91
N LEU A 15 -16.87 -6.80 1.64
CA LEU A 15 -16.19 -5.94 2.60
C LEU A 15 -16.59 -4.48 2.43
N CYS A 16 -16.58 -4.00 1.20
CA CYS A 16 -16.83 -2.58 0.88
C CYS A 16 -17.27 -2.37 -0.57
N ALA A 17 -17.82 -1.19 -0.84
CA ALA A 17 -17.97 -0.67 -2.20
C ALA A 17 -16.61 -0.16 -2.71
N VAL A 18 -16.29 -0.42 -3.96
CA VAL A 18 -15.00 -0.06 -4.56
C VAL A 18 -15.22 0.66 -5.87
N ASP A 19 -14.68 1.88 -5.97
CA ASP A 19 -14.46 2.57 -7.24
C ASP A 19 -13.01 2.35 -7.66
N THR A 20 -12.73 2.20 -8.94
CA THR A 20 -11.38 1.95 -9.44
C THR A 20 -10.91 3.08 -10.34
N VAL A 21 -9.62 3.41 -10.25
CA VAL A 21 -8.91 4.29 -11.17
C VAL A 21 -7.57 3.67 -11.53
N GLN A 22 -7.15 3.81 -12.79
CA GLN A 22 -5.86 3.33 -13.26
C GLN A 22 -5.09 4.48 -13.92
N PRO A 23 -4.36 5.27 -13.12
CA PRO A 23 -3.62 6.41 -13.66
C PRO A 23 -2.44 5.97 -14.52
N TYR A 24 -1.89 4.77 -14.25
CA TYR A 24 -0.73 4.23 -14.94
C TYR A 24 -0.87 2.75 -15.23
N SER A 25 -0.21 2.31 -16.32
CA SER A 25 0.05 0.92 -16.66
C SER A 25 1.52 0.80 -17.01
N LEU A 26 2.37 0.77 -15.97
CA LEU A 26 3.83 0.82 -16.08
C LEU A 26 4.46 -0.29 -15.25
N ASP A 27 5.60 -0.80 -15.72
CA ASP A 27 6.52 -1.51 -14.85
C ASP A 27 7.01 -0.55 -13.75
N SER A 28 7.03 -1.02 -12.51
CA SER A 28 7.40 -0.17 -11.38
C SER A 28 8.84 0.35 -11.45
N THR A 29 9.73 -0.32 -12.18
CA THR A 29 11.09 0.17 -12.45
C THR A 29 11.11 1.48 -13.24
N ASN A 30 10.03 1.77 -13.96
CA ASN A 30 9.86 3.00 -14.73
C ASN A 30 9.06 4.09 -13.96
N MET A 31 8.64 3.79 -12.74
CA MET A 31 7.99 4.78 -11.87
C MET A 31 9.02 5.73 -11.27
N CYS A 32 8.70 7.01 -11.23
CA CYS A 32 9.54 8.02 -10.59
C CYS A 32 8.72 8.93 -9.65
N TRP A 33 9.37 9.86 -9.00
CA TRP A 33 8.76 10.75 -8.02
C TRP A 33 7.54 11.53 -8.53
N LYS A 34 7.48 11.86 -9.82
CA LYS A 34 6.34 12.58 -10.43
C LYS A 34 5.05 11.75 -10.39
N GLN A 35 5.15 10.46 -10.68
CA GLN A 35 4.01 9.57 -10.61
C GLN A 35 3.52 9.39 -9.18
N TRP A 36 4.42 9.31 -8.19
CA TRP A 36 4.03 9.20 -6.78
C TRP A 36 3.36 10.48 -6.25
N ILE A 37 3.82 11.68 -6.67
CA ILE A 37 3.12 12.94 -6.38
C ILE A 37 1.71 12.90 -6.98
N HIS A 38 1.57 12.51 -8.25
CA HIS A 38 0.25 12.42 -8.89
C HIS A 38 -0.69 11.43 -8.19
N VAL A 39 -0.17 10.30 -7.70
CA VAL A 39 -0.97 9.37 -6.87
C VAL A 39 -1.41 10.04 -5.57
N ALA A 40 -0.54 10.79 -4.90
CA ALA A 40 -0.91 11.55 -3.70
C ALA A 40 -1.97 12.63 -3.99
N GLU A 41 -1.91 13.27 -5.15
CA GLU A 41 -2.92 14.24 -5.62
C GLU A 41 -4.28 13.57 -5.85
N ILE A 42 -4.32 12.39 -6.51
CA ILE A 42 -5.55 11.62 -6.69
C ILE A 42 -6.18 11.26 -5.34
N ILE A 43 -5.37 10.83 -4.37
CA ILE A 43 -5.83 10.53 -3.00
C ILE A 43 -6.37 11.79 -2.34
N ARG A 44 -5.65 12.92 -2.40
CA ARG A 44 -6.08 14.21 -1.83
C ARG A 44 -7.43 14.64 -2.37
N ASP A 45 -7.58 14.62 -3.69
CA ASP A 45 -8.78 15.11 -4.38
C ASP A 45 -9.99 14.20 -4.16
N SER A 46 -9.73 12.95 -3.79
CA SER A 46 -10.73 11.93 -3.47
C SER A 46 -10.93 11.69 -1.98
N TYR A 47 -10.12 12.32 -1.12
CA TYR A 47 -10.02 11.99 0.31
C TYR A 47 -11.35 12.14 1.06
N ALA A 48 -12.14 13.17 0.72
CA ALA A 48 -13.44 13.38 1.35
C ALA A 48 -14.50 12.35 0.93
N LYS A 49 -14.31 11.71 -0.24
CA LYS A 49 -15.31 10.79 -0.83
C LYS A 49 -15.16 9.35 -0.34
N TYR A 50 -13.95 8.91 -0.02
CA TYR A 50 -13.66 7.50 0.29
C TYR A 50 -13.16 7.33 1.73
N ASP A 51 -13.39 6.15 2.32
CA ASP A 51 -12.96 5.79 3.66
C ASP A 51 -11.54 5.21 3.70
N GLY A 52 -11.00 4.80 2.57
CA GLY A 52 -9.65 4.26 2.45
C GLY A 52 -9.22 4.07 1.00
N PHE A 53 -7.95 3.78 0.80
CA PHE A 53 -7.33 3.68 -0.52
C PHE A 53 -6.46 2.42 -0.60
N VAL A 54 -6.63 1.63 -1.65
CA VAL A 54 -5.79 0.46 -1.94
C VAL A 54 -5.10 0.66 -3.28
N ILE A 55 -3.77 0.53 -3.27
CA ILE A 55 -2.91 0.77 -4.43
C ILE A 55 -2.22 -0.52 -4.83
N ALA A 56 -2.58 -1.09 -5.99
CA ALA A 56 -1.84 -2.18 -6.60
C ALA A 56 -0.62 -1.63 -7.35
N HIS A 57 0.57 -2.04 -6.95
CA HIS A 57 1.83 -1.50 -7.43
C HIS A 57 2.84 -2.62 -7.74
N GLY A 58 3.70 -2.42 -8.71
CA GLY A 58 4.79 -3.34 -8.98
C GLY A 58 5.80 -3.40 -7.85
N THR A 59 6.37 -4.58 -7.59
CA THR A 59 7.15 -4.83 -6.36
C THR A 59 8.51 -4.15 -6.29
N ASP A 60 9.11 -3.76 -7.43
CA ASP A 60 10.49 -3.25 -7.43
C ASP A 60 10.64 -1.87 -6.78
N THR A 61 9.63 -1.02 -6.94
CA THR A 61 9.62 0.30 -6.30
C THR A 61 8.49 0.52 -5.29
N LEU A 62 7.77 -0.54 -4.92
CA LEU A 62 6.68 -0.47 -3.95
C LEU A 62 7.11 0.14 -2.61
N SER A 63 8.27 -0.24 -2.09
CA SER A 63 8.83 0.33 -0.85
C SER A 63 9.05 1.83 -0.95
N TYR A 64 9.55 2.29 -2.09
CA TYR A 64 9.79 3.72 -2.33
C TYR A 64 8.47 4.49 -2.47
N ALA A 65 7.49 3.92 -3.17
CA ALA A 65 6.16 4.49 -3.26
C ALA A 65 5.50 4.60 -1.88
N ALA A 66 5.57 3.55 -1.06
CA ALA A 66 5.01 3.53 0.29
C ALA A 66 5.66 4.59 1.19
N ALA A 67 6.99 4.67 1.21
CA ALA A 67 7.72 5.68 1.96
C ALA A 67 7.36 7.09 1.49
N THR A 68 7.34 7.31 0.18
CA THR A 68 7.00 8.61 -0.42
C THR A 68 5.58 9.05 -0.03
N LEU A 69 4.59 8.17 -0.19
CA LEU A 69 3.22 8.48 0.19
C LEU A 69 3.06 8.70 1.70
N SER A 70 3.82 8.00 2.54
CA SER A 70 3.84 8.23 3.99
C SER A 70 4.29 9.66 4.35
N TYR A 71 5.23 10.24 3.59
CA TYR A 71 5.70 11.61 3.81
C TYR A 71 4.84 12.65 3.12
N LEU A 72 4.24 12.33 1.97
CA LEU A 72 3.34 13.25 1.26
C LEU A 72 1.96 13.35 1.92
N ILE A 73 1.51 12.31 2.63
CA ILE A 73 0.20 12.24 3.28
C ILE A 73 0.39 11.95 4.75
N GLN A 74 0.49 13.00 5.56
CA GLN A 74 0.76 12.90 6.99
C GLN A 74 -0.51 13.05 7.83
N LYS A 75 -0.49 12.56 9.07
CA LYS A 75 -1.62 12.57 10.02
C LYS A 75 -2.90 11.98 9.42
N ASN A 76 -2.73 10.96 8.65
CA ASN A 76 -3.71 10.33 7.79
C ASN A 76 -4.59 9.38 8.61
N GLU A 77 -5.85 9.74 8.79
CA GLU A 77 -6.83 8.93 9.52
C GLU A 77 -7.39 7.77 8.69
N LYS A 78 -7.34 7.92 7.36
CA LYS A 78 -7.84 6.91 6.43
C LYS A 78 -6.69 6.05 5.94
N PRO A 79 -6.83 4.74 5.84
CA PRO A 79 -5.75 3.88 5.38
C PRO A 79 -5.41 4.14 3.90
N VAL A 80 -4.12 4.23 3.63
CA VAL A 80 -3.52 4.18 2.29
C VAL A 80 -2.68 2.91 2.23
N VAL A 81 -3.21 1.88 1.61
CA VAL A 81 -2.63 0.53 1.61
C VAL A 81 -2.01 0.23 0.26
N LEU A 82 -0.70 -0.01 0.24
CA LEU A 82 -0.02 -0.48 -0.95
C LEU A 82 0.13 -1.99 -0.90
N THR A 83 -0.07 -2.62 -2.04
CA THR A 83 0.16 -4.05 -2.22
C THR A 83 0.68 -4.32 -3.62
N GLY A 84 1.12 -5.55 -3.85
CA GLY A 84 1.63 -6.00 -5.14
C GLY A 84 1.72 -7.52 -5.17
N ALA A 85 2.40 -8.06 -6.17
CA ALA A 85 2.57 -9.50 -6.30
C ALA A 85 3.86 -9.86 -7.02
N GLN A 86 4.42 -11.00 -6.65
CA GLN A 86 5.56 -11.62 -7.36
C GLN A 86 5.09 -12.38 -8.60
N LYS A 87 3.84 -12.81 -8.64
CA LYS A 87 3.21 -13.50 -9.75
C LYS A 87 1.98 -12.75 -10.22
N SER A 88 1.74 -12.77 -11.53
CA SER A 88 0.53 -12.18 -12.11
C SER A 88 -0.74 -12.74 -11.47
N ILE A 89 -1.79 -11.93 -11.42
CA ILE A 89 -3.12 -12.30 -10.91
C ILE A 89 -3.73 -13.49 -11.68
N GLU A 90 -3.26 -13.75 -12.90
CA GLU A 90 -3.70 -14.85 -13.74
C GLU A 90 -3.13 -16.22 -13.29
N VAL A 91 -2.02 -16.20 -12.52
CA VAL A 91 -1.41 -17.44 -12.00
C VAL A 91 -2.26 -17.98 -10.85
N PRO A 92 -2.82 -19.19 -10.95
CA PRO A 92 -3.75 -19.71 -9.94
C PRO A 92 -3.15 -19.80 -8.54
N ASP A 93 -1.90 -20.26 -8.42
CA ASP A 93 -1.16 -20.43 -7.17
C ASP A 93 -0.22 -19.24 -6.87
N GLY A 94 -0.51 -18.09 -7.46
CA GLY A 94 0.23 -16.86 -7.22
C GLY A 94 -0.21 -16.13 -5.94
N ASP A 95 0.58 -15.17 -5.53
CA ASP A 95 0.36 -14.36 -4.34
C ASP A 95 -0.61 -13.19 -4.55
N ALA A 96 -0.88 -12.82 -5.82
CA ALA A 96 -1.60 -11.60 -6.14
C ALA A 96 -3.01 -11.53 -5.53
N ARG A 97 -3.80 -12.61 -5.66
CA ARG A 97 -5.18 -12.64 -5.13
C ARG A 97 -5.21 -12.50 -3.62
N ARG A 98 -4.30 -13.20 -2.94
CA ARG A 98 -4.19 -13.15 -1.49
C ARG A 98 -3.76 -11.77 -1.03
N ASN A 99 -2.68 -11.23 -1.57
CA ASN A 99 -2.15 -9.93 -1.19
C ASN A 99 -3.18 -8.81 -1.41
N LEU A 100 -3.88 -8.83 -2.55
CA LEU A 100 -4.92 -7.85 -2.84
C LEU A 100 -6.11 -7.96 -1.89
N PHE A 101 -6.58 -9.18 -1.60
CA PHE A 101 -7.67 -9.40 -0.66
C PHE A 101 -7.29 -8.96 0.76
N GLU A 102 -6.11 -9.34 1.25
CA GLU A 102 -5.59 -8.93 2.57
C GLU A 102 -5.44 -7.41 2.68
N ALA A 103 -5.04 -6.74 1.59
CA ALA A 103 -4.98 -5.28 1.55
C ALA A 103 -6.36 -4.63 1.75
N PHE A 104 -7.40 -5.18 1.14
CA PHE A 104 -8.77 -4.71 1.36
C PHE A 104 -9.29 -5.04 2.78
N VAL A 105 -8.99 -6.23 3.29
CA VAL A 105 -9.35 -6.59 4.67
C VAL A 105 -8.72 -5.61 5.66
N TYR A 106 -7.43 -5.29 5.48
CA TYR A 106 -6.77 -4.30 6.31
C TYR A 106 -7.37 -2.90 6.13
N ALA A 107 -7.59 -2.45 4.89
CA ALA A 107 -8.13 -1.13 4.61
C ALA A 107 -9.56 -0.91 5.18
N THR A 108 -10.30 -1.99 5.42
CA THR A 108 -11.65 -1.94 6.03
C THR A 108 -11.65 -2.17 7.54
N ASP A 109 -10.51 -2.43 8.17
CA ASP A 109 -10.41 -2.57 9.64
C ASP A 109 -10.54 -1.19 10.29
N ALA A 110 -11.34 -1.09 11.34
CA ALA A 110 -11.59 0.17 12.05
C ALA A 110 -10.35 0.80 12.70
N ARG A 111 -9.26 0.03 12.83
CA ARG A 111 -7.98 0.50 13.37
C ARG A 111 -7.01 0.97 12.27
N ALA A 112 -7.34 0.69 11.00
CA ALA A 112 -6.46 1.04 9.90
C ALA A 112 -6.42 2.55 9.67
N CYS A 113 -5.23 3.09 9.61
CA CYS A 113 -4.94 4.50 9.31
C CYS A 113 -3.53 4.59 8.73
N GLY A 114 -3.11 5.75 8.27
CA GLY A 114 -1.74 5.92 7.78
C GLY A 114 -1.46 5.20 6.45
N THR A 115 -0.19 5.11 6.10
CA THR A 115 0.27 4.46 4.87
C THR A 115 1.02 3.18 5.19
N HIS A 116 0.52 2.05 4.67
CA HIS A 116 1.05 0.72 4.96
C HIS A 116 1.26 -0.11 3.70
N VAL A 117 2.17 -1.06 3.79
CA VAL A 117 2.31 -2.14 2.81
C VAL A 117 1.68 -3.40 3.40
N VAL A 118 0.76 -4.00 2.64
CA VAL A 118 0.22 -5.33 2.96
C VAL A 118 0.74 -6.32 1.93
N PHE A 119 1.55 -7.27 2.40
CA PHE A 119 2.20 -8.24 1.52
C PHE A 119 2.48 -9.54 2.26
N ASN A 120 2.13 -10.66 1.65
CA ASN A 120 2.37 -12.02 2.17
C ASN A 120 1.89 -12.23 3.63
N GLY A 121 0.76 -11.64 4.02
CA GLY A 121 0.23 -11.76 5.38
C GLY A 121 0.80 -10.76 6.39
N HIS A 122 1.72 -9.88 5.99
CA HIS A 122 2.32 -8.86 6.83
C HIS A 122 1.72 -7.48 6.55
N VAL A 123 1.46 -6.71 7.60
CA VAL A 123 1.11 -5.29 7.54
C VAL A 123 2.32 -4.51 8.03
N ILE A 124 2.96 -3.78 7.14
CA ILE A 124 4.24 -3.12 7.38
C ILE A 124 4.06 -1.61 7.27
N ALA A 125 4.60 -0.84 8.20
CA ALA A 125 4.61 0.62 8.10
C ALA A 125 5.28 1.07 6.78
N GLY A 126 4.66 1.99 6.06
CA GLY A 126 5.11 2.39 4.72
C GLY A 126 6.54 2.93 4.69
N THR A 127 6.99 3.56 5.79
CA THR A 127 8.37 4.05 5.94
C THR A 127 9.38 2.97 6.31
N ARG A 128 8.93 1.76 6.64
CA ARG A 128 9.76 0.64 7.10
C ARG A 128 9.80 -0.53 6.13
N ALA A 129 8.91 -0.56 5.16
CA ALA A 129 8.84 -1.63 4.18
C ALA A 129 10.09 -1.65 3.29
N ARG A 130 10.70 -2.82 3.15
CA ARG A 130 11.85 -3.06 2.27
C ARG A 130 11.68 -4.38 1.53
N LYS A 131 11.95 -4.38 0.23
CA LYS A 131 12.05 -5.60 -0.56
C LYS A 131 13.37 -6.30 -0.21
N THR A 132 13.28 -7.40 0.53
CA THR A 132 14.43 -8.19 1.01
C THR A 132 14.69 -9.42 0.16
N HIS A 133 13.69 -9.88 -0.59
CA HIS A 133 13.81 -11.02 -1.49
C HIS A 133 13.23 -10.71 -2.86
N THR A 134 13.93 -11.11 -3.91
CA THR A 134 13.55 -10.81 -5.30
C THR A 134 12.59 -11.84 -5.91
N LYS A 135 12.57 -13.08 -5.40
CA LYS A 135 11.80 -14.20 -5.98
C LYS A 135 10.84 -14.88 -5.01
N SER A 136 11.02 -14.70 -3.72
CA SER A 136 10.14 -15.27 -2.69
C SER A 136 8.80 -14.54 -2.66
N PHE A 137 7.72 -15.25 -2.33
CA PHE A 137 6.45 -14.61 -1.95
C PHE A 137 6.59 -13.79 -0.66
N ASP A 138 7.51 -14.18 0.22
CA ASP A 138 7.92 -13.37 1.37
C ASP A 138 8.97 -12.34 0.94
N ALA A 139 8.53 -11.36 0.15
CA ALA A 139 9.42 -10.43 -0.53
C ALA A 139 9.72 -9.16 0.27
N PHE A 140 8.87 -8.78 1.21
CA PHE A 140 8.98 -7.55 1.97
C PHE A 140 9.10 -7.83 3.47
N SER A 141 9.95 -7.05 4.13
CA SER A 141 10.13 -7.08 5.59
C SER A 141 10.08 -5.68 6.17
N SER A 142 9.68 -5.58 7.43
CA SER A 142 9.79 -4.35 8.22
C SER A 142 11.23 -4.21 8.73
N ILE A 143 11.87 -3.08 8.47
CA ILE A 143 13.26 -2.84 8.86
C ILE A 143 13.32 -2.01 10.15
N ASP A 144 13.99 -2.58 11.15
CA ASP A 144 14.21 -1.96 12.47
C ASP A 144 12.92 -1.46 13.15
N PHE A 145 11.80 -2.12 12.83
CA PHE A 145 10.49 -1.84 13.39
C PHE A 145 9.61 -3.09 13.28
N PRO A 146 8.75 -3.41 14.26
CA PRO A 146 7.84 -4.55 14.14
C PRO A 146 6.81 -4.33 13.04
N ASP A 147 6.19 -5.42 12.60
CA ASP A 147 4.98 -5.33 11.77
C ASP A 147 3.86 -4.64 12.56
N ILE A 148 3.05 -3.87 11.88
CA ILE A 148 1.84 -3.27 12.46
C ILE A 148 0.83 -4.34 12.80
N GLY A 149 0.78 -5.38 11.99
CA GLY A 149 -0.08 -6.55 12.19
C GLY A 149 0.28 -7.68 11.25
N VAL A 150 -0.34 -8.82 11.47
CA VAL A 150 -0.19 -10.01 10.62
C VAL A 150 -1.53 -10.66 10.37
N PHE A 151 -1.63 -11.36 9.25
CA PHE A 151 -2.73 -12.26 8.95
C PHE A 151 -2.38 -13.68 9.40
N TYR A 152 -3.12 -14.19 10.37
CA TYR A 152 -3.01 -15.55 10.84
C TYR A 152 -4.37 -16.25 10.73
N ASP A 153 -4.43 -17.41 10.08
CA ASP A 153 -5.66 -18.14 9.81
C ASP A 153 -6.77 -17.24 9.22
N LYS A 154 -6.41 -16.44 8.22
CA LYS A 154 -7.27 -15.45 7.53
C LYS A 154 -7.83 -14.33 8.44
N LYS A 155 -7.35 -14.21 9.67
CA LYS A 155 -7.73 -13.15 10.61
C LYS A 155 -6.59 -12.14 10.72
N LEU A 156 -6.94 -10.87 10.73
CA LEU A 156 -6.00 -9.78 10.98
C LEU A 156 -5.77 -9.64 12.49
N LEU A 157 -4.52 -9.75 12.89
CA LEU A 157 -4.04 -9.46 14.24
C LEU A 157 -3.20 -8.18 14.18
N CYS A 158 -3.73 -7.07 14.67
CA CYS A 158 -2.99 -5.81 14.79
C CYS A 158 -2.29 -5.73 16.13
N TYR A 159 -1.02 -5.35 16.10
CA TYR A 159 -0.17 -5.22 17.29
C TYR A 159 0.04 -3.76 17.68
N ILE A 160 0.01 -2.85 16.71
CA ILE A 160 0.30 -1.43 16.89
C ILE A 160 -0.90 -0.63 16.41
N ASP A 161 -1.31 0.35 17.22
CA ASP A 161 -2.29 1.36 16.86
C ASP A 161 -1.53 2.65 16.52
N GLU A 162 -1.55 3.03 15.24
CA GLU A 162 -0.88 4.24 14.73
C GLU A 162 -1.85 5.40 14.51
N ARG A 163 -3.06 5.34 15.07
CA ARG A 163 -4.04 6.43 14.90
C ARG A 163 -3.45 7.75 15.37
N PRO A 164 -3.54 8.81 14.55
CA PRO A 164 -2.97 10.11 14.91
C PRO A 164 -3.71 10.71 16.11
N GLU A 165 -2.97 11.22 17.10
CA GLU A 165 -3.55 11.90 18.28
C GLU A 165 -4.37 13.14 17.87
N CYS A 166 -3.94 13.82 16.81
CA CYS A 166 -4.63 14.98 16.24
C CYS A 166 -5.03 14.64 14.81
N PRO A 167 -6.31 14.33 14.57
CA PRO A 167 -6.83 14.05 13.25
C PRO A 167 -6.75 15.26 12.33
N GLY A 168 -6.59 15.00 11.05
CA GLY A 168 -6.52 16.01 9.99
C GLY A 168 -5.38 15.75 9.05
N ALA A 169 -5.65 15.00 7.96
CA ALA A 169 -4.65 14.68 6.96
C ALA A 169 -4.03 15.93 6.35
N VAL A 170 -2.70 15.94 6.30
CA VAL A 170 -1.90 17.01 5.67
C VAL A 170 -1.27 16.45 4.42
N PHE A 171 -1.53 17.11 3.29
CA PHE A 171 -1.01 16.74 1.98
C PHE A 171 0.10 17.66 1.56
N TYR A 172 1.25 17.08 1.18
CA TYR A 172 2.37 17.78 0.57
C TYR A 172 2.42 17.45 -0.92
N ASP A 173 2.79 18.43 -1.73
CA ASP A 173 2.81 18.35 -3.20
C ASP A 173 4.22 18.42 -3.79
N LYS A 174 5.25 18.43 -2.93
CA LYS A 174 6.64 18.61 -3.35
C LYS A 174 7.56 17.56 -2.77
N LEU A 175 8.47 17.11 -3.62
CA LEU A 175 9.64 16.32 -3.26
C LEU A 175 10.88 17.05 -3.77
N VAL A 176 12.00 16.88 -3.07
CA VAL A 176 13.31 17.36 -3.51
C VAL A 176 14.05 16.20 -4.16
N PRO A 177 14.10 16.12 -5.50
CA PRO A 177 14.72 14.99 -6.19
C PRO A 177 16.24 15.03 -6.19
N GLU A 178 16.84 16.21 -5.90
CA GLU A 178 18.27 16.44 -5.96
C GLU A 178 18.91 16.15 -4.61
N ILE A 179 18.92 14.87 -4.21
CA ILE A 179 19.54 14.40 -2.97
C ILE A 179 20.67 13.43 -3.30
N LEU A 180 21.86 13.70 -2.79
CA LEU A 180 22.98 12.77 -2.82
C LEU A 180 23.00 11.96 -1.52
N SER A 181 22.83 10.64 -1.62
CA SER A 181 23.03 9.71 -0.51
C SER A 181 24.40 9.09 -0.60
N ILE A 182 25.23 9.31 0.42
CA ILE A 182 26.55 8.69 0.53
C ILE A 182 26.50 7.66 1.66
N ARG A 183 26.88 6.43 1.33
CA ARG A 183 27.12 5.39 2.35
C ARG A 183 28.62 5.30 2.60
N VAL A 184 29.01 5.40 3.85
CA VAL A 184 30.39 5.23 4.32
C VAL A 184 30.56 3.84 4.89
#